data_2b9b35409e93cc4cdf7bb216f75a75a1
#
_entry.id   2b9b35409e93cc4cdf7bb216f75a75a1
#
_cell.length_a   1.000
_cell.length_b   1.000
_cell.length_c   1.000
_cell.angle_alpha   90.00
_cell.angle_beta   90.00
_cell.angle_gamma   90.00
#
_symmetry.space_group_name_H-M   'P 1'
#
loop_
_entity.id
_entity.type
_entity.pdbx_description
1 polymer ?
#
loop_
_entity_poly.entity_id
_entity_poly.type
_entity_poly.pdbx_seq_one_letter_code
_entity_poly.pdbx_strand_id
1 'polypeptide(L)'
;FGIDIIEVIKGGDISKEAYTGDGEMVNSGILNGITNKKDAIEKMLEVLAEKGCGEKGVQYKMKDWAFNRQRYWGEPIPIVYCPKCGMVPVPYEELPLRLPPVENFEPGKDGESPLAKIESFVNCKCPKCGAAARRETDTMPQWAGSSWYFLRYCDPHNDKEFASQEALKYWMPVDWYNGGMEHVTRHMIYSRFWHKFLYDLDLVPTSEPYAKRTAQGLILGPDGEKMSKSRGNVVDPNDVVDVYGADVLRLYVLFMGDYEKAAPWSESSVKGCKRFVDRIWALQDKVTDSDSYSDALRSKMHKTIKKVSEDIEAMKFNTAIAAMMTLLNDIYDAGSITRKEFRDLLILLYPFAPHISEELYQVIGCEGVLSEQEWVTYDEAQCVDDTIEIVVQINGKVRAKLEIPADAEKDAVLAQAAAEPKVSEAIAGKTIIKQIYVPKKLVNFVAK
;
A
#
# COMPACT_ATOMS: atom_id res chain seq x y z
N PHE A 1 23.95 25.60 32.22
CA PHE A 1 23.09 26.72 32.61
C PHE A 1 23.29 27.19 34.05
N GLY A 2 24.11 26.50 34.87
CA GLY A 2 24.37 26.85 36.27
C GLY A 2 23.15 26.70 37.18
N ILE A 3 22.21 25.79 36.85
CA ILE A 3 21.03 25.49 37.64
C ILE A 3 21.33 24.27 38.50
N ASP A 4 21.07 24.35 39.79
CA ASP A 4 21.25 23.24 40.74
C ASP A 4 20.23 22.11 40.39
N ILE A 5 20.72 20.88 40.40
CA ILE A 5 19.89 19.68 40.24
C ILE A 5 19.85 18.94 41.57
N ILE A 6 18.64 18.66 42.05
CA ILE A 6 18.41 17.99 43.32
C ILE A 6 17.78 16.62 43.04
N GLU A 7 18.33 15.58 43.72
CA GLU A 7 17.72 14.25 43.70
C GLU A 7 16.38 14.29 44.44
N VAL A 8 15.31 13.92 43.73
CA VAL A 8 13.96 13.86 44.29
C VAL A 8 13.38 12.43 44.26
N ILE A 9 13.99 11.52 43.53
CA ILE A 9 13.70 10.08 43.52
C ILE A 9 15.00 9.35 43.70
N LYS A 10 15.07 8.54 44.75
CA LYS A 10 16.24 7.75 45.10
C LYS A 10 16.38 6.52 44.18
N GLY A 11 17.54 6.30 43.62
CA GLY A 11 17.81 5.09 42.83
C GLY A 11 18.69 5.29 41.60
N GLY A 12 19.11 6.51 41.30
CA GLY A 12 20.00 6.83 40.18
C GLY A 12 21.23 7.65 40.60
N ASP A 13 22.07 7.97 39.63
CA ASP A 13 23.20 8.89 39.79
C ASP A 13 22.98 10.17 38.99
N ILE A 14 22.37 11.16 39.63
CA ILE A 14 22.01 12.45 39.03
C ILE A 14 23.21 13.27 38.54
N SER A 15 24.43 12.88 38.91
CA SER A 15 25.66 13.50 38.40
C SER A 15 25.95 13.12 36.94
N LYS A 16 25.34 12.03 36.44
CA LYS A 16 25.52 11.51 35.08
C LYS A 16 24.33 11.75 34.19
N GLU A 17 23.14 11.46 34.70
CA GLU A 17 21.87 11.60 33.92
C GLU A 17 20.68 11.76 34.84
N ALA A 18 19.55 12.22 34.25
CA ALA A 18 18.29 12.32 34.96
C ALA A 18 17.72 10.93 35.27
N TYR A 19 17.40 10.65 36.51
CA TYR A 19 16.74 9.41 36.89
C TYR A 19 15.23 9.48 36.61
N THR A 20 14.74 8.55 35.84
CA THR A 20 13.32 8.49 35.42
C THR A 20 12.58 7.26 35.94
N GLY A 21 13.25 6.38 36.70
CA GLY A 21 12.66 5.17 37.29
C GLY A 21 11.83 5.42 38.53
N ASP A 22 11.27 4.35 39.07
CA ASP A 22 10.57 4.37 40.36
C ASP A 22 11.54 4.29 41.52
N GLY A 23 11.23 4.93 42.63
CA GLY A 23 12.03 4.94 43.86
C GLY A 23 11.38 5.75 44.95
N GLU A 24 11.96 5.73 46.13
CA GLU A 24 11.53 6.52 47.26
C GLU A 24 11.69 8.02 47.00
N MET A 25 10.66 8.81 47.19
CA MET A 25 10.73 10.27 47.12
C MET A 25 11.55 10.83 48.26
N VAL A 26 12.56 11.65 47.91
CA VAL A 26 13.45 12.34 48.86
C VAL A 26 13.54 13.81 48.50
N ASN A 27 13.93 14.66 49.42
CA ASN A 27 14.05 16.12 49.25
C ASN A 27 12.77 16.77 48.65
N SER A 28 11.60 16.16 48.87
CA SER A 28 10.31 16.53 48.24
C SER A 28 9.24 16.91 49.28
N GLY A 29 9.62 17.25 50.49
CA GLY A 29 8.74 17.70 51.59
C GLY A 29 7.65 16.68 51.92
N ILE A 30 6.40 17.06 51.69
CA ILE A 30 5.19 16.24 51.94
C ILE A 30 5.12 14.94 51.15
N LEU A 31 5.94 14.78 50.13
CA LEU A 31 5.97 13.58 49.28
C LEU A 31 7.07 12.58 49.72
N ASN A 32 7.95 12.98 50.69
CA ASN A 32 9.03 12.12 51.14
C ASN A 32 8.49 10.77 51.64
N GLY A 33 9.17 9.69 51.29
CA GLY A 33 8.83 8.33 51.67
C GLY A 33 7.81 7.64 50.77
N ILE A 34 7.19 8.34 49.83
CA ILE A 34 6.33 7.71 48.81
C ILE A 34 7.24 6.98 47.81
N THR A 35 6.93 5.71 47.52
CA THR A 35 7.79 4.82 46.74
C THR A 35 7.41 4.65 45.31
N ASN A 36 6.24 5.18 44.87
CA ASN A 36 5.80 5.12 43.51
C ASN A 36 5.26 6.46 43.02
N LYS A 37 5.44 6.72 41.75
CA LYS A 37 5.08 7.97 41.08
C LYS A 37 3.58 8.27 41.10
N LYS A 38 2.73 7.24 41.04
CA LYS A 38 1.28 7.43 41.00
C LYS A 38 0.75 8.03 42.29
N ASP A 39 1.16 7.45 43.43
CA ASP A 39 0.74 7.94 44.75
C ASP A 39 1.31 9.34 45.03
N ALA A 40 2.52 9.63 44.58
CA ALA A 40 3.12 10.95 44.68
C ALA A 40 2.33 12.02 43.89
N ILE A 41 1.88 11.68 42.68
CA ILE A 41 1.01 12.55 41.86
C ILE A 41 -0.32 12.76 42.55
N GLU A 42 -0.98 11.70 43.04
CA GLU A 42 -2.27 11.80 43.74
C GLU A 42 -2.16 12.69 44.98
N LYS A 43 -1.11 12.49 45.78
CA LYS A 43 -0.87 13.35 46.97
C LYS A 43 -0.62 14.81 46.60
N MET A 44 0.14 15.07 45.55
CA MET A 44 0.37 16.44 45.09
C MET A 44 -0.91 17.09 44.57
N LEU A 45 -1.78 16.34 43.87
CA LEU A 45 -3.06 16.85 43.38
C LEU A 45 -3.99 17.27 44.55
N GLU A 46 -4.01 16.48 45.66
CA GLU A 46 -4.75 16.88 46.87
C GLU A 46 -4.25 18.23 47.39
N VAL A 47 -2.93 18.39 47.53
CA VAL A 47 -2.35 19.64 48.02
C VAL A 47 -2.60 20.85 47.12
N LEU A 48 -2.56 20.63 45.80
CA LEU A 48 -2.85 21.71 44.83
C LEU A 48 -4.32 22.11 44.88
N ALA A 49 -5.24 21.15 45.06
CA ALA A 49 -6.67 21.40 45.21
C ALA A 49 -6.97 22.17 46.55
N GLU A 50 -6.36 21.72 47.66
CA GLU A 50 -6.47 22.44 48.96
C GLU A 50 -6.00 23.90 48.89
N LYS A 51 -4.94 24.15 48.13
CA LYS A 51 -4.42 25.50 47.89
C LYS A 51 -5.21 26.30 46.86
N GLY A 52 -6.18 25.71 46.17
CA GLY A 52 -6.96 26.34 45.12
C GLY A 52 -6.14 26.79 43.89
N CYS A 53 -4.97 26.17 43.65
CA CYS A 53 -4.07 26.53 42.56
C CYS A 53 -3.85 25.43 41.51
N GLY A 54 -4.58 24.28 41.62
CA GLY A 54 -4.51 23.23 40.62
C GLY A 54 -5.59 22.16 40.85
N GLU A 55 -5.92 21.44 39.80
CA GLU A 55 -6.89 20.35 39.78
C GLU A 55 -6.42 19.20 38.93
N LYS A 56 -7.05 18.02 39.07
CA LYS A 56 -6.78 16.85 38.26
C LYS A 56 -7.29 17.08 36.83
N GLY A 57 -6.40 17.15 35.86
CA GLY A 57 -6.73 17.23 34.44
C GLY A 57 -6.44 15.92 33.71
N VAL A 58 -7.11 15.72 32.60
CA VAL A 58 -6.83 14.63 31.65
C VAL A 58 -6.28 15.26 30.38
N GLN A 59 -5.09 14.88 29.99
CA GLN A 59 -4.50 15.30 28.73
C GLN A 59 -4.37 14.08 27.79
N TYR A 60 -5.00 14.18 26.64
CA TYR A 60 -4.89 13.15 25.62
C TYR A 60 -3.56 13.29 24.88
N LYS A 61 -2.96 12.15 24.49
CA LYS A 61 -1.71 12.14 23.71
C LYS A 61 -1.88 12.65 22.28
N MET A 62 -3.11 12.62 21.76
CA MET A 62 -3.44 13.15 20.45
C MET A 62 -3.66 14.66 20.55
N LYS A 63 -3.01 15.42 19.67
CA LYS A 63 -3.25 16.87 19.56
C LYS A 63 -4.59 17.14 18.90
N ASP A 64 -5.21 18.26 19.27
CA ASP A 64 -6.42 18.73 18.62
C ASP A 64 -6.21 18.90 17.12
N TRP A 65 -7.22 18.59 16.37
CA TRP A 65 -7.23 18.77 14.93
C TRP A 65 -7.44 20.25 14.60
N ALA A 66 -6.55 20.82 13.78
CA ALA A 66 -6.76 22.15 13.22
C ALA A 66 -7.91 22.09 12.20
N PHE A 67 -9.12 22.49 12.62
CA PHE A 67 -10.35 22.29 11.85
C PHE A 67 -10.71 23.48 10.95
N ASN A 68 -10.03 24.60 11.04
CA ASN A 68 -10.26 25.78 10.22
C ASN A 68 -8.97 26.37 9.67
N ARG A 69 -9.06 27.04 8.52
CA ARG A 69 -7.94 27.73 7.89
C ARG A 69 -8.40 28.90 7.02
N GLN A 70 -7.52 29.86 6.84
CA GLN A 70 -7.72 31.06 6.04
C GLN A 70 -7.38 30.78 4.57
N ARG A 71 -8.19 29.93 3.92
CA ARG A 71 -8.07 29.57 2.52
C ARG A 71 -9.42 29.57 1.86
N TYR A 72 -9.47 29.92 0.58
CA TYR A 72 -10.73 29.89 -0.18
C TYR A 72 -11.21 28.45 -0.42
N TRP A 73 -10.32 27.58 -0.92
CA TRP A 73 -10.67 26.20 -1.22
C TRP A 73 -10.79 25.35 0.06
N GLY A 74 -12.01 24.97 0.36
CA GLY A 74 -12.41 24.16 1.49
C GLY A 74 -13.90 24.27 1.73
N GLU A 75 -14.48 23.40 2.53
CA GLU A 75 -15.88 23.46 2.91
C GLU A 75 -16.11 24.68 3.81
N PRO A 76 -17.07 25.58 3.49
CA PRO A 76 -17.41 26.69 4.36
C PRO A 76 -17.95 26.20 5.70
N ILE A 77 -17.55 26.84 6.79
CA ILE A 77 -18.05 26.49 8.12
C ILE A 77 -19.42 27.14 8.32
N PRO A 78 -20.51 26.36 8.55
CA PRO A 78 -21.86 26.87 8.58
C PRO A 78 -22.23 27.54 9.92
N ILE A 79 -21.49 28.58 10.31
CA ILE A 79 -21.67 29.33 11.54
C ILE A 79 -21.81 30.83 11.25
N VAL A 80 -22.68 31.47 12.02
CA VAL A 80 -22.92 32.92 12.01
C VAL A 80 -22.62 33.48 13.40
N TYR A 81 -21.86 34.58 13.46
CA TYR A 81 -21.57 35.31 14.70
C TYR A 81 -22.54 36.46 14.86
N CYS A 82 -23.41 36.37 15.86
CA CYS A 82 -24.38 37.38 16.19
C CYS A 82 -23.97 38.11 17.47
N PRO A 83 -23.96 39.47 17.51
CA PRO A 83 -23.64 40.21 18.72
C PRO A 83 -24.55 39.92 19.91
N LYS A 84 -25.81 39.48 19.64
CA LYS A 84 -26.82 39.19 20.69
C LYS A 84 -26.86 37.72 21.06
N CYS A 85 -26.70 36.80 20.07
CA CYS A 85 -26.93 35.37 20.24
C CYS A 85 -25.65 34.55 20.34
N GLY A 86 -24.47 35.16 20.10
CA GLY A 86 -23.20 34.43 20.00
C GLY A 86 -23.08 33.63 18.70
N MET A 87 -22.47 32.47 18.74
CA MET A 87 -22.36 31.56 17.60
C MET A 87 -23.70 30.88 17.34
N VAL A 88 -24.18 30.94 16.11
CA VAL A 88 -25.45 30.39 15.67
C VAL A 88 -25.22 29.55 14.42
N PRO A 89 -25.64 28.29 14.38
CA PRO A 89 -25.51 27.46 13.16
C PRO A 89 -26.41 28.00 12.04
N VAL A 90 -25.94 27.84 10.79
CA VAL A 90 -26.77 28.08 9.60
C VAL A 90 -27.90 27.04 9.57
N PRO A 91 -29.17 27.42 9.32
CA PRO A 91 -30.29 26.50 9.25
C PRO A 91 -30.12 25.46 8.12
N TYR A 92 -30.74 24.29 8.28
CA TYR A 92 -30.68 23.23 7.29
C TYR A 92 -31.20 23.65 5.90
N GLU A 93 -32.20 24.51 5.87
CA GLU A 93 -32.83 25.01 4.67
C GLU A 93 -31.90 25.92 3.83
N GLU A 94 -30.86 26.46 4.45
CA GLU A 94 -29.82 27.27 3.79
C GLU A 94 -28.58 26.45 3.38
N LEU A 95 -28.55 25.14 3.64
CA LEU A 95 -27.47 24.26 3.24
C LEU A 95 -27.74 23.64 1.85
N PRO A 96 -26.70 23.35 1.07
CA PRO A 96 -25.26 23.55 1.34
C PRO A 96 -24.84 25.01 1.26
N LEU A 97 -24.06 25.48 2.22
CA LEU A 97 -23.40 26.77 2.15
C LEU A 97 -22.34 26.74 1.05
N ARG A 98 -22.54 27.55 -0.03
CA ARG A 98 -21.67 27.55 -1.20
C ARG A 98 -20.64 28.66 -1.12
N LEU A 99 -19.43 28.37 -1.63
CA LEU A 99 -18.41 29.40 -1.83
C LEU A 99 -18.88 30.38 -2.91
N PRO A 100 -18.80 31.71 -2.69
CA PRO A 100 -19.11 32.71 -3.68
C PRO A 100 -18.04 32.71 -4.79
N PRO A 101 -18.39 32.94 -6.07
CA PRO A 101 -17.38 33.08 -7.12
C PRO A 101 -16.46 34.27 -6.83
N VAL A 102 -15.16 34.06 -7.02
CA VAL A 102 -14.13 35.11 -6.80
C VAL A 102 -13.11 35.10 -7.93
N GLU A 103 -12.57 36.25 -8.26
CA GLU A 103 -11.48 36.40 -9.23
C GLU A 103 -10.12 36.16 -8.57
N ASN A 104 -9.97 36.50 -7.29
CA ASN A 104 -8.75 36.31 -6.51
C ASN A 104 -9.05 35.57 -5.21
N PHE A 105 -8.38 34.44 -5.02
CA PHE A 105 -8.51 33.58 -3.84
C PHE A 105 -7.27 33.56 -2.94
N GLU A 106 -6.35 34.51 -3.11
CA GLU A 106 -5.18 34.64 -2.24
C GLU A 106 -5.56 35.20 -0.88
N PRO A 107 -4.96 34.71 0.22
CA PRO A 107 -5.15 35.26 1.54
C PRO A 107 -4.78 36.75 1.59
N GLY A 108 -5.40 37.48 2.51
CA GLY A 108 -5.04 38.87 2.78
C GLY A 108 -3.61 39.04 3.29
N LYS A 109 -3.06 40.25 3.21
CA LYS A 109 -1.72 40.56 3.74
C LYS A 109 -1.59 40.30 5.23
N ASP A 110 -2.71 40.41 5.95
CA ASP A 110 -2.80 40.19 7.40
C ASP A 110 -3.17 38.72 7.76
N GLY A 111 -3.14 37.83 6.79
CA GLY A 111 -3.50 36.40 6.98
C GLY A 111 -4.99 36.13 7.05
N GLU A 112 -5.85 37.13 6.79
CA GLU A 112 -7.30 36.93 6.75
C GLU A 112 -7.73 36.04 5.56
N SER A 113 -8.83 35.32 5.76
CA SER A 113 -9.45 34.51 4.71
C SER A 113 -9.85 35.40 3.51
N PRO A 114 -9.66 34.90 2.27
CA PRO A 114 -10.18 35.58 1.07
C PRO A 114 -11.68 35.87 1.15
N LEU A 115 -12.46 35.01 1.83
CA LEU A 115 -13.89 35.20 2.05
C LEU A 115 -14.23 36.42 2.92
N ALA A 116 -13.32 36.82 3.81
CA ALA A 116 -13.52 37.96 4.70
C ALA A 116 -13.67 39.32 3.94
N LYS A 117 -13.17 39.35 2.70
CA LYS A 117 -13.24 40.56 1.85
C LYS A 117 -14.53 40.63 1.03
N ILE A 118 -15.37 39.62 1.06
CA ILE A 118 -16.59 39.53 0.25
C ILE A 118 -17.78 39.92 1.12
N GLU A 119 -18.14 41.19 1.11
CA GLU A 119 -19.20 41.73 1.96
C GLU A 119 -20.54 40.99 1.80
N SER A 120 -20.89 40.57 0.59
CA SER A 120 -22.11 39.81 0.31
C SER A 120 -22.12 38.40 0.93
N PHE A 121 -20.94 37.84 1.18
CA PHE A 121 -20.81 36.54 1.87
C PHE A 121 -20.76 36.75 3.40
N VAL A 122 -20.01 37.74 3.87
CA VAL A 122 -19.75 37.99 5.29
C VAL A 122 -20.99 38.48 5.98
N ASN A 123 -21.63 39.53 5.41
CA ASN A 123 -22.74 40.22 6.05
C ASN A 123 -24.06 39.42 5.87
N CYS A 124 -24.64 39.03 6.97
CA CYS A 124 -25.88 38.22 6.96
C CYS A 124 -26.80 38.62 8.10
N LYS A 125 -27.99 38.05 8.15
CA LYS A 125 -28.90 38.16 9.29
C LYS A 125 -28.73 36.95 10.20
N CYS A 126 -28.82 37.16 11.50
CA CYS A 126 -28.82 36.08 12.47
C CYS A 126 -30.04 35.17 12.28
N PRO A 127 -29.88 33.84 12.05
CA PRO A 127 -31.02 32.93 11.90
C PRO A 127 -31.94 32.88 13.12
N LYS A 128 -31.40 33.17 14.33
CA LYS A 128 -32.14 33.10 15.59
C LYS A 128 -32.94 34.36 15.93
N CYS A 129 -32.38 35.56 15.68
CA CYS A 129 -33.00 36.81 16.12
C CYS A 129 -33.17 37.87 15.03
N GLY A 130 -32.76 37.61 13.78
CA GLY A 130 -32.87 38.53 12.65
C GLY A 130 -31.95 39.75 12.67
N ALA A 131 -31.13 39.96 13.73
CA ALA A 131 -30.20 41.08 13.82
C ALA A 131 -29.07 40.95 12.80
N ALA A 132 -28.39 42.08 12.50
CA ALA A 132 -27.17 42.02 11.70
C ALA A 132 -26.11 41.14 12.35
N ALA A 133 -25.50 40.28 11.55
CA ALA A 133 -24.55 39.28 11.98
C ALA A 133 -23.47 39.07 10.91
N ARG A 134 -22.42 38.36 11.25
CA ARG A 134 -21.30 38.06 10.34
C ARG A 134 -21.17 36.52 10.18
N ARG A 135 -21.03 36.07 8.95
CA ARG A 135 -20.75 34.68 8.63
C ARG A 135 -19.30 34.36 8.94
N GLU A 136 -19.04 33.09 9.34
CA GLU A 136 -17.68 32.56 9.42
C GLU A 136 -17.01 32.61 8.05
N THR A 137 -15.76 33.05 8.00
CA THR A 137 -15.00 33.24 6.77
C THR A 137 -13.86 32.22 6.59
N ASP A 138 -13.52 31.48 7.63
CA ASP A 138 -12.60 30.37 7.53
C ASP A 138 -13.28 29.17 6.85
N THR A 139 -12.50 28.36 6.18
CA THR A 139 -12.97 27.11 5.58
C THR A 139 -12.35 25.92 6.32
N MET A 140 -13.00 24.77 6.23
CA MET A 140 -12.45 23.52 6.75
C MET A 140 -11.22 23.09 5.94
N PRO A 141 -10.21 22.45 6.56
CA PRO A 141 -9.09 21.87 5.83
C PRO A 141 -9.56 20.69 4.96
N GLN A 142 -8.78 20.38 3.94
CA GLN A 142 -9.04 19.23 3.05
C GLN A 142 -9.26 17.90 3.79
N TRP A 143 -8.74 17.76 5.01
CA TRP A 143 -8.94 16.58 5.85
C TRP A 143 -10.39 16.42 6.32
N ALA A 144 -11.18 17.47 6.34
CA ALA A 144 -12.60 17.41 6.66
C ALA A 144 -13.36 16.65 5.55
N GLY A 145 -13.27 17.10 4.30
CA GLY A 145 -13.88 16.43 3.16
C GLY A 145 -13.34 15.03 2.94
N SER A 146 -12.01 14.85 3.05
CA SER A 146 -11.38 13.55 2.90
C SER A 146 -11.76 12.54 3.99
N SER A 147 -12.31 13.00 5.10
CA SER A 147 -12.70 12.12 6.21
C SER A 147 -13.95 11.28 5.95
N TRP A 148 -14.74 11.59 4.93
CA TRP A 148 -16.02 10.93 4.69
C TRP A 148 -16.37 10.68 3.22
N TYR A 149 -15.50 11.04 2.26
CA TYR A 149 -15.77 10.92 0.82
C TYR A 149 -16.19 9.50 0.41
N PHE A 150 -15.60 8.47 1.01
CA PHE A 150 -15.90 7.06 0.72
C PHE A 150 -17.33 6.68 1.11
N LEU A 151 -17.93 7.34 2.10
CA LEU A 151 -19.34 7.17 2.44
C LEU A 151 -20.23 7.81 1.36
N ARG A 152 -19.87 9.01 0.90
CA ARG A 152 -20.62 9.69 -0.16
C ARG A 152 -20.53 8.93 -1.49
N TYR A 153 -19.42 8.24 -1.77
CA TYR A 153 -19.27 7.41 -2.96
C TYR A 153 -20.23 6.22 -3.01
N CYS A 154 -20.74 5.77 -1.85
CA CYS A 154 -21.76 4.71 -1.83
C CYS A 154 -23.08 5.14 -2.46
N ASP A 155 -23.40 6.45 -2.43
CA ASP A 155 -24.67 6.98 -2.94
C ASP A 155 -24.49 8.45 -3.40
N PRO A 156 -23.73 8.70 -4.49
CA PRO A 156 -23.24 10.04 -4.85
C PRO A 156 -24.35 10.98 -5.37
N HIS A 157 -25.47 10.43 -5.80
CA HIS A 157 -26.59 11.21 -6.36
C HIS A 157 -27.75 11.43 -5.38
N ASN A 158 -27.60 11.00 -4.14
CA ASN A 158 -28.61 11.21 -3.11
C ASN A 158 -28.68 12.69 -2.72
N ASP A 159 -29.86 13.31 -2.88
CA ASP A 159 -30.12 14.72 -2.58
C ASP A 159 -30.81 14.95 -1.23
N LYS A 160 -31.11 13.87 -0.49
CA LYS A 160 -31.83 13.91 0.81
C LYS A 160 -30.92 13.69 2.00
N GLU A 161 -29.93 12.81 1.85
CA GLU A 161 -28.98 12.43 2.88
C GLU A 161 -27.60 12.18 2.27
N PHE A 162 -26.57 12.07 3.10
CA PHE A 162 -25.20 11.89 2.60
C PHE A 162 -24.98 10.54 1.91
N ALA A 163 -25.71 9.51 2.30
CA ALA A 163 -25.87 8.23 1.62
C ALA A 163 -27.02 7.45 2.29
N SER A 164 -27.79 6.68 1.51
CA SER A 164 -28.87 5.85 2.04
C SER A 164 -28.34 4.72 2.92
N GLN A 165 -29.11 4.35 3.93
CA GLN A 165 -28.76 3.22 4.81
C GLN A 165 -28.63 1.89 4.06
N GLU A 166 -29.39 1.72 2.96
CA GLU A 166 -29.31 0.55 2.09
C GLU A 166 -27.95 0.47 1.37
N ALA A 167 -27.53 1.57 0.75
CA ALA A 167 -26.25 1.66 0.06
C ALA A 167 -25.06 1.49 1.05
N LEU A 168 -25.15 2.11 2.23
CA LEU A 168 -24.12 1.99 3.25
C LEU A 168 -24.00 0.54 3.78
N LYS A 169 -25.12 -0.16 4.00
CA LYS A 169 -25.09 -1.57 4.44
C LYS A 169 -24.53 -2.51 3.38
N TYR A 170 -24.67 -2.15 2.09
CA TYR A 170 -24.13 -2.95 0.99
C TYR A 170 -22.61 -2.72 0.79
N TRP A 171 -22.17 -1.45 0.81
CA TRP A 171 -20.80 -1.09 0.44
C TRP A 171 -19.81 -0.99 1.62
N MET A 172 -20.32 -0.86 2.86
CA MET A 172 -19.45 -0.66 4.02
C MET A 172 -19.35 -1.93 4.88
N PRO A 173 -18.18 -2.16 5.53
CA PRO A 173 -16.95 -1.36 5.46
C PRO A 173 -16.24 -1.51 4.12
N VAL A 174 -15.37 -0.56 3.78
CA VAL A 174 -14.49 -0.70 2.60
C VAL A 174 -13.62 -1.95 2.77
N ASP A 175 -13.66 -2.86 1.79
CA ASP A 175 -13.03 -4.18 1.91
C ASP A 175 -11.51 -4.08 2.03
N TRP A 176 -10.90 -3.22 1.21
CA TRP A 176 -9.45 -3.05 1.20
C TRP A 176 -9.05 -1.61 0.88
N TYR A 177 -8.36 -0.97 1.81
CA TYR A 177 -7.97 0.41 1.72
C TYR A 177 -6.45 0.56 1.58
N ASN A 178 -6.00 1.09 0.45
CA ASN A 178 -4.59 1.31 0.15
C ASN A 178 -4.24 2.79 0.27
N GLY A 179 -3.11 3.10 0.91
CA GLY A 179 -2.66 4.47 1.05
C GLY A 179 -1.29 4.57 1.70
N GLY A 180 -0.55 5.66 1.43
CA GLY A 180 0.79 5.87 1.96
C GLY A 180 0.86 5.89 3.49
N MET A 181 2.02 5.52 4.03
CA MET A 181 2.26 5.48 5.49
C MET A 181 2.08 6.85 6.16
N GLU A 182 2.35 7.93 5.46
CA GLU A 182 2.18 9.30 5.94
C GLU A 182 0.73 9.65 6.31
N HIS A 183 -0.24 8.93 5.74
CA HIS A 183 -1.66 9.13 6.03
C HIS A 183 -2.14 8.43 7.30
N VAL A 184 -1.33 7.56 7.91
CA VAL A 184 -1.68 6.88 9.18
C VAL A 184 -1.98 7.90 10.28
N THR A 185 -1.14 8.94 10.35
CA THR A 185 -1.25 10.01 11.36
C THR A 185 -2.04 11.23 10.88
N ARG A 186 -2.69 11.16 9.72
CA ARG A 186 -3.48 12.25 9.10
C ARG A 186 -4.84 11.74 8.68
N HIS A 187 -5.06 11.48 7.41
CA HIS A 187 -6.33 11.04 6.84
C HIS A 187 -6.94 9.86 7.60
N MET A 188 -6.15 8.84 7.96
CA MET A 188 -6.67 7.65 8.65
C MET A 188 -7.21 7.95 10.06
N ILE A 189 -6.54 8.83 10.81
CA ILE A 189 -7.03 9.25 12.12
C ILE A 189 -8.35 10.00 11.96
N TYR A 190 -8.40 10.97 11.04
CA TYR A 190 -9.55 11.84 10.86
C TYR A 190 -10.76 11.08 10.31
N SER A 191 -10.56 10.23 9.30
CA SER A 191 -11.64 9.41 8.73
C SER A 191 -12.20 8.41 9.73
N ARG A 192 -11.36 7.77 10.54
CA ARG A 192 -11.79 6.85 11.59
C ARG A 192 -12.51 7.59 12.72
N PHE A 193 -12.02 8.75 13.14
CA PHE A 193 -12.69 9.58 14.16
C PHE A 193 -14.07 10.01 13.69
N TRP A 194 -14.16 10.53 12.45
CA TRP A 194 -15.42 10.95 11.84
C TRP A 194 -16.40 9.79 11.69
N HIS A 195 -15.92 8.65 11.22
CA HIS A 195 -16.73 7.46 11.05
C HIS A 195 -17.28 6.92 12.39
N LYS A 196 -16.47 6.91 13.46
CA LYS A 196 -16.90 6.52 14.81
C LYS A 196 -17.94 7.48 15.36
N PHE A 197 -17.80 8.76 15.13
CA PHE A 197 -18.81 9.75 15.49
C PHE A 197 -20.14 9.49 14.76
N LEU A 198 -20.10 9.20 13.46
CA LEU A 198 -21.31 8.83 12.71
C LEU A 198 -21.89 7.49 13.18
N TYR A 199 -21.06 6.56 13.61
CA TYR A 199 -21.51 5.29 14.18
C TYR A 199 -22.23 5.50 15.52
N ASP A 200 -21.73 6.37 16.39
CA ASP A 200 -22.36 6.72 17.66
C ASP A 200 -23.74 7.41 17.47
N LEU A 201 -24.00 7.94 16.28
CA LEU A 201 -25.27 8.53 15.85
C LEU A 201 -26.15 7.55 15.04
N ASP A 202 -25.78 6.28 14.92
CA ASP A 202 -26.47 5.24 14.12
C ASP A 202 -26.60 5.60 12.61
N LEU A 203 -25.68 6.42 12.09
CA LEU A 203 -25.70 6.88 10.69
C LEU A 203 -24.89 5.99 9.75
N VAL A 204 -24.03 5.12 10.27
CA VAL A 204 -23.23 4.14 9.50
C VAL A 204 -23.32 2.75 10.13
N PRO A 205 -23.24 1.66 9.35
CA PRO A 205 -23.52 0.31 9.82
C PRO A 205 -22.39 -0.34 10.65
N THR A 206 -21.16 0.18 10.56
CA THR A 206 -19.96 -0.42 11.17
C THR A 206 -19.19 0.58 12.00
N SER A 207 -18.53 0.12 13.06
CA SER A 207 -17.69 1.00 13.92
C SER A 207 -16.32 1.35 13.32
N GLU A 208 -15.89 0.63 12.28
CA GLU A 208 -14.66 0.89 11.55
C GLU A 208 -14.95 1.05 10.05
N PRO A 209 -14.33 2.05 9.39
CA PRO A 209 -14.61 2.32 7.97
C PRO A 209 -13.94 1.34 7.02
N TYR A 210 -12.85 0.68 7.43
CA TYR A 210 -12.02 -0.16 6.58
C TYR A 210 -11.82 -1.54 7.20
N ALA A 211 -12.10 -2.61 6.43
CA ALA A 211 -11.89 -3.99 6.87
C ALA A 211 -10.41 -4.38 6.83
N LYS A 212 -9.71 -3.96 5.79
CA LYS A 212 -8.27 -4.21 5.60
C LYS A 212 -7.55 -2.94 5.12
N ARG A 213 -6.33 -2.74 5.59
CA ARG A 213 -5.45 -1.67 5.11
C ARG A 213 -4.08 -2.21 4.72
N THR A 214 -3.57 -1.73 3.58
CA THR A 214 -2.19 -1.93 3.14
C THR A 214 -1.54 -0.56 2.86
N ALA A 215 -0.29 -0.39 3.26
CA ALA A 215 0.49 0.80 2.96
C ALA A 215 1.56 0.47 1.93
N GLN A 216 1.53 1.16 0.79
CA GLN A 216 2.63 1.06 -0.17
C GLN A 216 3.89 1.72 0.38
N GLY A 217 5.05 1.17 -0.03
CA GLY A 217 6.35 1.76 0.22
C GLY A 217 6.57 3.06 -0.56
N LEU A 218 7.58 3.82 -0.17
CA LEU A 218 7.99 5.02 -0.89
C LEU A 218 8.92 4.67 -2.05
N ILE A 219 8.70 5.31 -3.19
CA ILE A 219 9.71 5.35 -4.25
C ILE A 219 10.70 6.45 -3.89
N LEU A 220 11.95 6.04 -3.66
CA LEU A 220 13.04 6.92 -3.31
C LEU A 220 13.75 7.46 -4.57
N GLY A 221 14.46 8.55 -4.45
CA GLY A 221 15.32 9.04 -5.52
C GLY A 221 16.44 8.04 -5.87
N PRO A 222 17.16 8.27 -6.98
CA PRO A 222 18.30 7.44 -7.36
C PRO A 222 19.42 7.39 -6.30
N ASP A 223 19.44 8.38 -5.40
CA ASP A 223 20.34 8.50 -4.24
C ASP A 223 19.88 7.67 -3.02
N GLY A 224 18.75 6.99 -3.11
CA GLY A 224 18.17 6.22 -1.99
C GLY A 224 17.46 7.07 -0.93
N GLU A 225 17.32 8.37 -1.17
CA GLU A 225 16.67 9.31 -0.27
C GLU A 225 15.26 9.66 -0.73
N LYS A 226 14.42 10.16 0.20
CA LYS A 226 13.08 10.62 -0.16
C LYS A 226 13.16 11.72 -1.22
N MET A 227 12.39 11.58 -2.30
CA MET A 227 12.31 12.58 -3.36
C MET A 227 11.83 13.92 -2.83
N SER A 228 12.54 14.98 -3.19
CA SER A 228 12.23 16.36 -2.82
C SER A 228 12.73 17.35 -3.88
N LYS A 229 11.90 18.33 -4.23
CA LYS A 229 12.29 19.42 -5.15
C LYS A 229 13.54 20.15 -4.67
N SER A 230 13.70 20.35 -3.36
CA SER A 230 14.86 21.04 -2.78
C SER A 230 16.17 20.24 -2.88
N ARG A 231 16.09 18.90 -3.03
CA ARG A 231 17.24 18.02 -3.21
C ARG A 231 17.58 17.79 -4.69
N GLY A 232 16.65 18.10 -5.61
CA GLY A 232 16.83 17.87 -7.04
C GLY A 232 16.86 16.38 -7.44
N ASN A 233 16.36 15.47 -6.59
CA ASN A 233 16.35 14.02 -6.81
C ASN A 233 14.96 13.49 -7.24
N VAL A 234 14.08 14.38 -7.68
CA VAL A 234 12.73 14.02 -8.14
C VAL A 234 12.80 13.45 -9.56
N VAL A 235 12.12 12.32 -9.77
CA VAL A 235 11.85 11.77 -11.09
C VAL A 235 10.41 12.13 -11.46
N ASP A 236 10.23 12.86 -12.57
CA ASP A 236 8.89 13.18 -13.08
C ASP A 236 8.36 11.96 -13.86
N PRO A 237 7.18 11.43 -13.51
CA PRO A 237 6.55 10.34 -14.25
C PRO A 237 6.33 10.67 -15.73
N ASN A 238 6.04 11.92 -16.09
CA ASN A 238 5.79 12.32 -17.47
C ASN A 238 7.07 12.15 -18.33
N ASP A 239 8.24 12.53 -17.80
CA ASP A 239 9.51 12.35 -18.51
C ASP A 239 9.76 10.86 -18.82
N VAL A 240 9.36 9.96 -17.90
CA VAL A 240 9.49 8.52 -18.11
C VAL A 240 8.49 8.01 -19.14
N VAL A 241 7.24 8.48 -19.08
CA VAL A 241 6.18 8.13 -20.03
C VAL A 241 6.52 8.59 -21.43
N ASP A 242 7.04 9.79 -21.59
CA ASP A 242 7.43 10.34 -22.89
C ASP A 242 8.55 9.55 -23.56
N VAL A 243 9.47 8.97 -22.76
CA VAL A 243 10.62 8.19 -23.28
C VAL A 243 10.30 6.71 -23.46
N TYR A 244 9.57 6.09 -22.50
CA TYR A 244 9.41 4.64 -22.43
C TYR A 244 7.97 4.16 -22.60
N GLY A 245 6.98 5.04 -22.46
CA GLY A 245 5.57 4.71 -22.46
C GLY A 245 5.01 4.41 -21.07
N ALA A 246 3.69 4.59 -20.91
CA ALA A 246 2.99 4.43 -19.64
C ALA A 246 3.05 2.98 -19.10
N ASP A 247 2.96 1.99 -19.98
CA ASP A 247 2.99 0.57 -19.57
C ASP A 247 4.35 0.17 -18.98
N VAL A 248 5.44 0.73 -19.50
CA VAL A 248 6.77 0.47 -18.94
C VAL A 248 6.91 1.08 -17.54
N LEU A 249 6.41 2.30 -17.35
CA LEU A 249 6.40 2.94 -16.02
C LEU A 249 5.57 2.14 -15.02
N ARG A 250 4.35 1.72 -15.40
CA ARG A 250 3.47 0.90 -14.57
C ARG A 250 4.12 -0.41 -14.16
N LEU A 251 4.68 -1.15 -15.13
CA LEU A 251 5.42 -2.38 -14.88
C LEU A 251 6.59 -2.16 -13.93
N TYR A 252 7.37 -1.11 -14.16
CA TYR A 252 8.54 -0.83 -13.36
C TYR A 252 8.18 -0.52 -11.90
N VAL A 253 7.20 0.35 -11.66
CA VAL A 253 6.76 0.73 -10.30
C VAL A 253 6.28 -0.50 -9.51
N LEU A 254 5.63 -1.46 -10.18
CA LEU A 254 5.15 -2.69 -9.54
C LEU A 254 6.24 -3.79 -9.43
N PHE A 255 7.29 -3.69 -10.26
CA PHE A 255 8.38 -4.69 -10.30
C PHE A 255 9.57 -4.37 -9.39
N MET A 256 9.79 -3.07 -9.05
CA MET A 256 11.01 -2.60 -8.39
C MET A 256 11.28 -3.19 -7.01
N GLY A 257 10.28 -3.80 -6.35
CA GLY A 257 10.43 -4.41 -5.03
C GLY A 257 9.13 -4.88 -4.41
N ASP A 258 9.20 -5.23 -3.14
CA ASP A 258 8.03 -5.55 -2.32
C ASP A 258 7.14 -4.31 -2.19
N TYR A 259 5.83 -4.48 -2.41
CA TYR A 259 4.86 -3.38 -2.45
C TYR A 259 4.86 -2.51 -1.18
N GLU A 260 5.10 -3.11 -0.01
CA GLU A 260 5.09 -2.41 1.27
C GLU A 260 6.44 -1.78 1.65
N LYS A 261 7.50 -2.03 0.87
CA LYS A 261 8.85 -1.55 1.17
C LYS A 261 9.25 -0.38 0.29
N ALA A 262 10.05 0.51 0.86
CA ALA A 262 10.66 1.58 0.08
C ALA A 262 11.74 1.01 -0.84
N ALA A 263 11.81 1.53 -2.08
CA ALA A 263 12.81 1.12 -3.06
C ALA A 263 13.36 2.33 -3.82
N PRO A 264 14.68 2.38 -4.13
CA PRO A 264 15.28 3.47 -4.89
C PRO A 264 14.96 3.35 -6.38
N TRP A 265 14.80 4.49 -7.03
CA TRP A 265 14.64 4.55 -8.48
C TRP A 265 15.90 4.03 -9.21
N SER A 266 15.70 3.21 -10.23
CA SER A 266 16.77 2.63 -11.04
C SER A 266 16.45 2.70 -12.53
N GLU A 267 17.14 3.57 -13.25
CA GLU A 267 16.99 3.74 -14.70
C GLU A 267 17.33 2.45 -15.48
N SER A 268 18.29 1.68 -15.01
CA SER A 268 18.63 0.40 -15.63
C SER A 268 17.51 -0.63 -15.54
N SER A 269 16.75 -0.61 -14.45
CA SER A 269 15.61 -1.49 -14.24
C SER A 269 14.40 -1.06 -15.09
N VAL A 270 14.19 0.25 -15.31
CA VAL A 270 13.20 0.76 -16.28
C VAL A 270 13.49 0.21 -17.68
N LYS A 271 14.75 0.28 -18.12
CA LYS A 271 15.17 -0.30 -19.41
C LYS A 271 14.99 -1.83 -19.47
N GLY A 272 15.08 -2.52 -18.33
CA GLY A 272 14.74 -3.93 -18.22
C GLY A 272 13.27 -4.20 -18.50
N CYS A 273 12.37 -3.41 -17.92
CA CYS A 273 10.94 -3.48 -18.19
C CYS A 273 10.59 -3.13 -19.64
N LYS A 274 11.25 -2.12 -20.22
CA LYS A 274 11.09 -1.81 -21.65
C LYS A 274 11.42 -3.01 -22.54
N ARG A 275 12.55 -3.68 -22.31
CA ARG A 275 12.93 -4.90 -23.06
C ARG A 275 11.90 -6.03 -22.89
N PHE A 276 11.30 -6.17 -21.72
CA PHE A 276 10.22 -7.13 -21.51
C PHE A 276 9.01 -6.80 -22.39
N VAL A 277 8.56 -5.54 -22.37
CA VAL A 277 7.44 -5.05 -23.21
C VAL A 277 7.74 -5.27 -24.71
N ASP A 278 8.96 -4.93 -25.17
CA ASP A 278 9.36 -5.10 -26.57
C ASP A 278 9.35 -6.58 -27.00
N ARG A 279 9.78 -7.47 -26.11
CA ARG A 279 9.74 -8.91 -26.37
C ARG A 279 8.30 -9.45 -26.40
N ILE A 280 7.41 -8.95 -25.55
CA ILE A 280 5.98 -9.30 -25.61
C ILE A 280 5.39 -8.83 -26.94
N TRP A 281 5.70 -7.59 -27.37
CA TRP A 281 5.25 -7.08 -28.66
C TRP A 281 5.69 -7.97 -29.83
N ALA A 282 6.92 -8.42 -29.82
CA ALA A 282 7.47 -9.28 -30.88
C ALA A 282 6.88 -10.72 -30.91
N LEU A 283 6.12 -11.13 -29.90
CA LEU A 283 5.47 -12.45 -29.91
C LEU A 283 4.37 -12.56 -30.96
N GLN A 284 3.75 -11.46 -31.39
CA GLN A 284 2.72 -11.49 -32.44
C GLN A 284 3.19 -12.21 -33.72
N ASP A 285 4.48 -12.12 -34.04
CA ASP A 285 5.07 -12.78 -35.21
C ASP A 285 5.28 -14.29 -35.04
N LYS A 286 5.07 -14.82 -33.81
CA LYS A 286 5.31 -16.22 -33.43
C LYS A 286 4.01 -16.96 -33.11
N VAL A 287 2.86 -16.29 -33.23
CA VAL A 287 1.55 -16.84 -32.91
C VAL A 287 1.14 -17.89 -33.93
N THR A 288 0.76 -19.07 -33.46
CA THR A 288 0.15 -20.13 -34.26
C THR A 288 -1.36 -20.18 -34.04
N ASP A 289 -2.10 -20.51 -35.10
CA ASP A 289 -3.56 -20.54 -35.08
C ASP A 289 -4.07 -21.83 -34.38
N SER A 290 -4.02 -21.81 -33.05
CA SER A 290 -4.52 -22.90 -32.18
C SER A 290 -5.16 -22.31 -30.93
N ASP A 291 -6.35 -22.86 -30.58
CA ASP A 291 -7.09 -22.47 -29.37
C ASP A 291 -6.88 -23.46 -28.20
N SER A 292 -5.75 -24.16 -28.21
CA SER A 292 -5.33 -25.04 -27.12
C SER A 292 -3.90 -24.74 -26.68
N TYR A 293 -3.55 -25.13 -25.47
CA TYR A 293 -2.16 -25.11 -25.02
C TYR A 293 -1.31 -26.16 -25.76
N SER A 294 -0.13 -25.76 -26.15
CA SER A 294 0.89 -26.70 -26.66
C SER A 294 1.43 -27.57 -25.53
N ASP A 295 1.90 -28.77 -25.85
CA ASP A 295 2.50 -29.67 -24.86
C ASP A 295 3.75 -29.04 -24.22
N ALA A 296 4.51 -28.24 -24.96
CA ALA A 296 5.72 -27.57 -24.50
C ALA A 296 5.45 -26.52 -23.42
N LEU A 297 4.30 -25.85 -23.46
CA LEU A 297 3.99 -24.71 -22.58
C LEU A 297 2.84 -24.98 -21.60
N ARG A 298 2.06 -26.06 -21.77
CA ARG A 298 0.87 -26.36 -20.96
C ARG A 298 1.12 -26.24 -19.46
N SER A 299 2.06 -27.01 -18.92
CA SER A 299 2.39 -26.98 -17.49
C SER A 299 2.91 -25.62 -17.05
N LYS A 300 3.73 -24.97 -17.87
CA LYS A 300 4.30 -23.63 -17.59
C LYS A 300 3.22 -22.55 -17.56
N MET A 301 2.24 -22.61 -18.46
CA MET A 301 1.09 -21.71 -18.48
C MET A 301 0.26 -21.87 -17.20
N HIS A 302 -0.15 -23.09 -16.83
CA HIS A 302 -0.94 -23.32 -15.61
C HIS A 302 -0.21 -22.88 -14.34
N LYS A 303 1.09 -23.16 -14.22
CA LYS A 303 1.93 -22.68 -13.12
C LYS A 303 2.01 -21.14 -13.05
N THR A 304 2.17 -20.51 -14.22
CA THR A 304 2.24 -19.04 -14.28
C THR A 304 0.90 -18.41 -13.93
N ILE A 305 -0.22 -18.93 -14.44
CA ILE A 305 -1.57 -18.46 -14.09
C ILE A 305 -1.78 -18.55 -12.58
N LYS A 306 -1.50 -19.72 -11.99
CA LYS A 306 -1.58 -19.93 -10.54
C LYS A 306 -0.74 -18.90 -9.79
N LYS A 307 0.55 -18.82 -10.13
CA LYS A 307 1.51 -17.93 -9.46
C LYS A 307 1.12 -16.47 -9.53
N VAL A 308 0.73 -15.99 -10.72
CA VAL A 308 0.33 -14.59 -10.93
C VAL A 308 -0.97 -14.29 -10.16
N SER A 309 -1.96 -15.18 -10.18
CA SER A 309 -3.22 -15.01 -9.45
C SER A 309 -3.00 -14.89 -7.94
N GLU A 310 -2.26 -15.85 -7.35
CA GLU A 310 -1.94 -15.85 -5.92
C GLU A 310 -1.11 -14.62 -5.52
N ASP A 311 -0.17 -14.20 -6.35
CA ASP A 311 0.70 -13.06 -6.08
C ASP A 311 -0.06 -11.73 -6.16
N ILE A 312 -1.01 -11.57 -7.09
CA ILE A 312 -1.86 -10.37 -7.16
C ILE A 312 -2.72 -10.25 -5.89
N GLU A 313 -3.36 -11.33 -5.45
CA GLU A 313 -4.14 -11.34 -4.21
C GLU A 313 -3.30 -11.01 -2.97
N ALA A 314 -2.05 -11.45 -2.97
CA ALA A 314 -1.09 -11.19 -1.91
C ALA A 314 -0.34 -9.85 -2.04
N MET A 315 -0.64 -9.01 -3.04
CA MET A 315 0.07 -7.76 -3.37
C MET A 315 1.57 -7.95 -3.67
N LYS A 316 1.95 -9.13 -4.16
CA LYS A 316 3.33 -9.47 -4.56
C LYS A 316 3.55 -9.25 -6.06
N PHE A 317 3.29 -8.06 -6.52
CA PHE A 317 3.32 -7.73 -7.95
C PHE A 317 4.67 -7.97 -8.61
N ASN A 318 5.77 -7.75 -7.89
CA ASN A 318 7.13 -7.99 -8.38
C ASN A 318 7.36 -9.46 -8.73
N THR A 319 6.86 -10.41 -7.94
CA THR A 319 7.00 -11.84 -8.21
C THR A 319 6.04 -12.31 -9.29
N ALA A 320 4.83 -11.73 -9.39
CA ALA A 320 3.91 -11.96 -10.50
C ALA A 320 4.54 -11.56 -11.85
N ILE A 321 5.14 -10.38 -11.93
CA ILE A 321 5.85 -9.90 -13.14
C ILE A 321 7.05 -10.81 -13.45
N ALA A 322 7.83 -11.21 -12.43
CA ALA A 322 8.95 -12.14 -12.62
C ALA A 322 8.50 -13.49 -13.17
N ALA A 323 7.35 -14.02 -12.73
CA ALA A 323 6.78 -15.27 -13.28
C ALA A 323 6.43 -15.12 -14.76
N MET A 324 5.82 -14.01 -15.17
CA MET A 324 5.56 -13.73 -16.59
C MET A 324 6.85 -13.53 -17.40
N MET A 325 7.89 -12.94 -16.83
CA MET A 325 9.21 -12.84 -17.47
C MET A 325 9.85 -14.22 -17.69
N THR A 326 9.69 -15.13 -16.74
CA THR A 326 10.16 -16.51 -16.86
C THR A 326 9.38 -17.26 -17.95
N LEU A 327 8.05 -17.16 -17.95
CA LEU A 327 7.22 -17.74 -19.00
C LEU A 327 7.60 -17.21 -20.39
N LEU A 328 7.90 -15.92 -20.51
CA LEU A 328 8.35 -15.33 -21.76
C LEU A 328 9.65 -15.98 -22.29
N ASN A 329 10.58 -16.33 -21.40
CA ASN A 329 11.78 -17.07 -21.80
C ASN A 329 11.44 -18.46 -22.31
N ASP A 330 10.55 -19.18 -21.57
CA ASP A 330 10.09 -20.50 -21.99
C ASP A 330 9.39 -20.48 -23.37
N ILE A 331 8.62 -19.43 -23.68
CA ILE A 331 7.97 -19.23 -24.98
C ILE A 331 9.04 -19.01 -26.09
N TYR A 332 10.07 -18.22 -25.81
CA TYR A 332 11.15 -18.01 -26.78
C TYR A 332 11.95 -19.30 -27.03
N ASP A 333 12.17 -20.12 -26.01
CA ASP A 333 12.84 -21.41 -26.11
C ASP A 333 11.99 -22.42 -26.88
N ALA A 334 10.66 -22.39 -26.72
CA ALA A 334 9.70 -23.20 -27.49
C ALA A 334 9.61 -22.75 -28.98
N GLY A 335 10.00 -21.50 -29.29
CA GLY A 335 10.05 -20.94 -30.63
C GLY A 335 8.72 -20.42 -31.19
N SER A 336 7.59 -20.82 -30.66
CA SER A 336 6.23 -20.37 -31.02
C SER A 336 5.31 -20.33 -29.80
N ILE A 337 4.17 -19.65 -29.96
CA ILE A 337 3.11 -19.56 -28.96
C ILE A 337 1.77 -19.76 -29.65
N THR A 338 0.82 -20.48 -29.06
CA THR A 338 -0.53 -20.59 -29.60
C THR A 338 -1.36 -19.32 -29.35
N ARG A 339 -2.40 -19.09 -30.12
CA ARG A 339 -3.33 -17.95 -29.88
C ARG A 339 -3.91 -17.99 -28.48
N LYS A 340 -4.32 -19.18 -27.98
CA LYS A 340 -4.81 -19.35 -26.63
C LYS A 340 -3.77 -18.98 -25.58
N GLU A 341 -2.54 -19.47 -25.70
CA GLU A 341 -1.45 -19.17 -24.76
C GLU A 341 -1.15 -17.67 -24.71
N PHE A 342 -1.11 -17.04 -25.88
CA PHE A 342 -0.84 -15.61 -25.94
C PHE A 342 -1.98 -14.77 -25.38
N ARG A 343 -3.23 -15.10 -25.72
CA ARG A 343 -4.43 -14.46 -25.14
C ARG A 343 -4.38 -14.53 -23.60
N ASP A 344 -4.14 -15.72 -23.06
CA ASP A 344 -4.14 -15.92 -21.62
C ASP A 344 -2.97 -15.18 -20.93
N LEU A 345 -1.80 -15.09 -21.57
CA LEU A 345 -0.69 -14.25 -21.13
C LEU A 345 -1.06 -12.75 -21.14
N LEU A 346 -1.78 -12.28 -22.17
CA LEU A 346 -2.23 -10.89 -22.25
C LEU A 346 -3.26 -10.55 -21.15
N ILE A 347 -4.14 -11.48 -20.79
CA ILE A 347 -5.06 -11.31 -19.65
C ILE A 347 -4.26 -11.17 -18.34
N LEU A 348 -3.25 -11.99 -18.11
CA LEU A 348 -2.38 -11.89 -16.94
C LEU A 348 -1.59 -10.57 -16.91
N LEU A 349 -1.16 -10.08 -18.05
CA LEU A 349 -0.36 -8.86 -18.19
C LEU A 349 -1.20 -7.59 -18.08
N TYR A 350 -2.48 -7.64 -18.45
CA TYR A 350 -3.36 -6.48 -18.56
C TYR A 350 -3.38 -5.58 -17.32
N PRO A 351 -3.47 -6.06 -16.07
CA PRO A 351 -3.43 -5.20 -14.90
C PRO A 351 -2.13 -4.37 -14.77
N PHE A 352 -1.04 -4.84 -15.33
CA PHE A 352 0.28 -4.23 -15.27
C PHE A 352 0.57 -3.32 -16.46
N ALA A 353 0.21 -3.74 -17.66
CA ALA A 353 0.49 -3.08 -18.93
C ALA A 353 -0.73 -3.10 -19.86
N PRO A 354 -1.79 -2.30 -19.55
CA PRO A 354 -3.08 -2.40 -20.22
C PRO A 354 -3.03 -2.05 -21.71
N HIS A 355 -2.25 -1.04 -22.10
CA HIS A 355 -2.28 -0.54 -23.48
C HIS A 355 -1.71 -1.56 -24.48
N ILE A 356 -0.52 -2.08 -24.19
CA ILE A 356 0.10 -3.11 -25.05
C ILE A 356 -0.72 -4.41 -25.06
N SER A 357 -1.30 -4.79 -23.92
CA SER A 357 -2.09 -6.00 -23.83
C SER A 357 -3.37 -5.91 -24.65
N GLU A 358 -4.09 -4.79 -24.59
CA GLU A 358 -5.28 -4.55 -25.39
C GLU A 358 -4.98 -4.52 -26.88
N GLU A 359 -3.93 -3.80 -27.30
CA GLU A 359 -3.54 -3.72 -28.70
C GLU A 359 -3.19 -5.10 -29.27
N LEU A 360 -2.37 -5.88 -28.56
CA LEU A 360 -1.99 -7.23 -29.00
C LEU A 360 -3.15 -8.20 -29.00
N TYR A 361 -4.10 -8.06 -28.08
CA TYR A 361 -5.31 -8.87 -28.04
C TYR A 361 -6.14 -8.72 -29.32
N GLN A 362 -6.27 -7.50 -29.82
CA GLN A 362 -6.95 -7.21 -31.08
C GLN A 362 -6.12 -7.68 -32.32
N VAL A 363 -4.81 -7.45 -32.29
CA VAL A 363 -3.90 -7.88 -33.37
C VAL A 363 -3.96 -9.38 -33.63
N ILE A 364 -4.09 -10.20 -32.57
CA ILE A 364 -4.20 -11.67 -32.73
C ILE A 364 -5.63 -12.14 -33.07
N GLY A 365 -6.55 -11.21 -33.32
CA GLY A 365 -7.90 -11.48 -33.79
C GLY A 365 -8.86 -11.99 -32.72
N CYS A 366 -8.66 -11.63 -31.45
CA CYS A 366 -9.62 -11.89 -30.39
C CYS A 366 -10.78 -10.90 -30.45
N GLU A 367 -11.98 -11.39 -30.13
CA GLU A 367 -13.19 -10.56 -30.12
C GLU A 367 -13.41 -9.83 -28.79
N GLY A 368 -14.05 -8.64 -28.85
CA GLY A 368 -14.36 -7.82 -27.69
C GLY A 368 -13.15 -7.02 -27.19
N VAL A 369 -13.22 -6.54 -25.96
CA VAL A 369 -12.15 -5.81 -25.29
C VAL A 369 -11.55 -6.65 -24.16
N LEU A 370 -10.25 -6.56 -23.97
CA LEU A 370 -9.53 -7.38 -23.00
C LEU A 370 -9.97 -7.10 -21.55
N SER A 371 -10.34 -5.84 -21.26
CA SER A 371 -10.84 -5.42 -19.93
C SER A 371 -12.14 -6.10 -19.49
N GLU A 372 -12.92 -6.64 -20.42
CA GLU A 372 -14.20 -7.32 -20.15
C GLU A 372 -14.04 -8.85 -20.09
N GLN A 373 -12.84 -9.36 -20.33
CA GLN A 373 -12.60 -10.80 -20.29
C GLN A 373 -12.54 -11.31 -18.85
N GLU A 374 -13.03 -12.54 -18.67
CA GLU A 374 -12.87 -13.23 -17.39
C GLU A 374 -11.40 -13.56 -17.11
N TRP A 375 -11.05 -13.54 -15.82
CA TRP A 375 -9.71 -13.93 -15.40
C TRP A 375 -9.44 -15.41 -15.72
N VAL A 376 -8.23 -15.68 -16.19
CA VAL A 376 -7.83 -17.03 -16.59
C VAL A 376 -7.72 -17.97 -15.38
N THR A 377 -8.19 -19.20 -15.55
CA THR A 377 -8.13 -20.24 -14.54
C THR A 377 -7.04 -21.26 -14.83
N TYR A 378 -6.54 -21.88 -13.79
CA TYR A 378 -5.54 -22.96 -13.90
C TYR A 378 -6.14 -24.29 -13.41
N ASP A 379 -5.56 -25.39 -13.92
CA ASP A 379 -5.82 -26.74 -13.45
C ASP A 379 -4.61 -27.20 -12.61
N GLU A 380 -4.84 -27.51 -11.34
CA GLU A 380 -3.79 -27.95 -10.41
C GLU A 380 -3.09 -29.23 -10.90
N ALA A 381 -3.82 -30.13 -11.55
CA ALA A 381 -3.27 -31.36 -12.12
C ALA A 381 -2.29 -31.07 -13.27
N GLN A 382 -2.43 -29.95 -13.97
CA GLN A 382 -1.54 -29.52 -15.05
C GLN A 382 -0.32 -28.72 -14.54
N CYS A 383 -0.31 -28.37 -13.26
CA CYS A 383 0.83 -27.66 -12.65
C CYS A 383 2.02 -28.58 -12.30
N VAL A 384 1.96 -29.83 -12.65
CA VAL A 384 3.04 -30.80 -12.42
C VAL A 384 3.96 -30.83 -13.64
N ASP A 385 5.27 -30.76 -13.43
CA ASP A 385 6.22 -31.03 -14.51
C ASP A 385 6.29 -32.54 -14.79
N ASP A 386 6.21 -32.92 -16.04
CA ASP A 386 6.44 -34.29 -16.48
C ASP A 386 7.89 -34.71 -16.22
N THR A 387 8.82 -33.76 -16.27
CA THR A 387 10.25 -33.96 -15.98
C THR A 387 10.76 -32.96 -14.93
N ILE A 388 11.76 -33.36 -14.18
CA ILE A 388 12.45 -32.52 -13.19
C ILE A 388 13.96 -32.61 -13.39
N GLU A 389 14.68 -31.51 -13.23
CA GLU A 389 16.13 -31.50 -13.22
C GLU A 389 16.65 -31.89 -11.84
N ILE A 390 17.49 -32.91 -11.76
CA ILE A 390 18.21 -33.30 -10.55
C ILE A 390 19.72 -33.13 -10.74
N VAL A 391 20.40 -32.89 -9.61
CA VAL A 391 21.86 -32.75 -9.60
C VAL A 391 22.50 -34.09 -9.32
N VAL A 392 23.45 -34.51 -10.18
CA VAL A 392 24.26 -35.73 -9.95
C VAL A 392 25.62 -35.35 -9.40
N GLN A 393 25.95 -35.93 -8.27
CA GLN A 393 27.19 -35.69 -7.52
C GLN A 393 28.03 -36.97 -7.41
N ILE A 394 29.35 -36.80 -7.32
CA ILE A 394 30.29 -37.82 -6.93
C ILE A 394 31.11 -37.31 -5.76
N ASN A 395 31.06 -38.02 -4.64
CA ASN A 395 31.72 -37.61 -3.40
C ASN A 395 31.35 -36.17 -2.99
N GLY A 396 30.08 -35.79 -3.16
CA GLY A 396 29.57 -34.43 -2.82
C GLY A 396 29.90 -33.34 -3.83
N LYS A 397 30.64 -33.63 -4.91
CA LYS A 397 30.92 -32.65 -5.96
C LYS A 397 30.01 -32.84 -7.16
N VAL A 398 29.34 -31.80 -7.62
CA VAL A 398 28.47 -31.79 -8.78
C VAL A 398 29.26 -32.21 -10.05
N ARG A 399 28.70 -33.13 -10.81
CA ARG A 399 29.26 -33.64 -12.07
C ARG A 399 28.35 -33.44 -13.26
N ALA A 400 27.06 -33.62 -13.06
CA ALA A 400 26.05 -33.43 -14.11
C ALA A 400 24.74 -32.94 -13.53
N LYS A 401 23.88 -32.42 -14.42
CA LYS A 401 22.46 -32.19 -14.22
C LYS A 401 21.75 -33.15 -15.13
N LEU A 402 20.68 -33.75 -14.66
CA LEU A 402 19.94 -34.80 -15.34
C LEU A 402 18.45 -34.51 -15.29
N GLU A 403 17.79 -34.48 -16.44
CA GLU A 403 16.33 -34.48 -16.51
C GLU A 403 15.79 -35.89 -16.33
N ILE A 404 14.86 -36.04 -15.39
CA ILE A 404 14.19 -37.29 -15.10
C ILE A 404 12.68 -37.09 -15.08
N PRO A 405 11.84 -38.10 -15.41
CA PRO A 405 10.41 -38.02 -15.13
C PRO A 405 10.14 -37.74 -13.67
N ALA A 406 9.15 -36.87 -13.39
CA ALA A 406 8.84 -36.43 -12.02
C ALA A 406 8.35 -37.58 -11.11
N ASP A 407 7.82 -38.65 -11.70
CA ASP A 407 7.34 -39.87 -11.08
C ASP A 407 8.34 -41.04 -11.19
N ALA A 408 9.57 -40.76 -11.65
CA ALA A 408 10.56 -41.84 -11.88
C ALA A 408 10.94 -42.52 -10.56
N GLU A 409 10.89 -43.85 -10.61
CA GLU A 409 11.28 -44.70 -9.50
C GLU A 409 12.78 -44.58 -9.20
N LYS A 410 13.14 -44.69 -7.93
CA LYS A 410 14.52 -44.53 -7.43
C LYS A 410 15.55 -45.27 -8.24
N ASP A 411 15.28 -46.55 -8.55
CA ASP A 411 16.25 -47.41 -9.24
C ASP A 411 16.46 -46.99 -10.69
N ALA A 412 15.40 -46.51 -11.36
CA ALA A 412 15.50 -45.94 -12.71
C ALA A 412 16.34 -44.68 -12.73
N VAL A 413 16.11 -43.79 -11.74
CA VAL A 413 16.88 -42.53 -11.57
C VAL A 413 18.36 -42.81 -11.32
N LEU A 414 18.66 -43.77 -10.45
CA LEU A 414 20.05 -44.17 -10.16
C LEU A 414 20.74 -44.77 -11.40
N ALA A 415 20.02 -45.60 -12.17
CA ALA A 415 20.55 -46.18 -13.41
C ALA A 415 20.83 -45.11 -14.47
N GLN A 416 19.89 -44.17 -14.67
CA GLN A 416 20.04 -43.08 -15.61
C GLN A 416 21.18 -42.15 -15.20
N ALA A 417 21.29 -41.81 -13.90
CA ALA A 417 22.37 -41.00 -13.37
C ALA A 417 23.76 -41.64 -13.52
N ALA A 418 23.84 -42.94 -13.36
CA ALA A 418 25.10 -43.67 -13.57
C ALA A 418 25.50 -43.78 -15.05
N ALA A 419 24.51 -43.81 -15.97
CA ALA A 419 24.72 -43.85 -17.42
C ALA A 419 25.11 -42.48 -18.02
N GLU A 420 24.90 -41.38 -17.32
CA GLU A 420 25.28 -40.05 -17.78
C GLU A 420 26.78 -40.01 -18.09
N PRO A 421 27.22 -39.56 -19.28
CA PRO A 421 28.61 -39.69 -19.75
C PRO A 421 29.65 -39.14 -18.77
N LYS A 422 29.44 -37.95 -18.23
CA LYS A 422 30.35 -37.31 -17.26
C LYS A 422 30.40 -38.03 -15.91
N VAL A 423 29.33 -38.73 -15.56
CA VAL A 423 29.25 -39.50 -14.32
C VAL A 423 29.87 -40.88 -14.53
N SER A 424 29.52 -41.56 -15.62
CA SER A 424 30.05 -42.87 -16.00
C SER A 424 31.58 -42.84 -16.12
N GLU A 425 32.15 -41.82 -16.79
CA GLU A 425 33.60 -41.62 -16.88
C GLU A 425 34.25 -41.41 -15.50
N ALA A 426 33.61 -40.61 -14.62
CA ALA A 426 34.15 -40.27 -13.33
C ALA A 426 34.07 -41.41 -12.28
N ILE A 427 33.19 -42.41 -12.49
CA ILE A 427 33.07 -43.63 -11.67
C ILE A 427 33.77 -44.83 -12.26
N ALA A 428 34.26 -44.73 -13.51
CA ALA A 428 34.98 -45.84 -14.20
C ALA A 428 36.20 -46.23 -13.38
N GLY A 429 36.32 -47.56 -13.13
CA GLY A 429 37.41 -48.13 -12.34
C GLY A 429 37.37 -47.90 -10.82
N LYS A 430 36.28 -47.30 -10.31
CA LYS A 430 36.05 -47.07 -8.87
C LYS A 430 35.01 -48.01 -8.30
N THR A 431 35.14 -48.32 -7.02
CA THR A 431 34.13 -49.08 -6.28
C THR A 431 33.12 -48.14 -5.69
N ILE A 432 31.83 -48.26 -6.08
CA ILE A 432 30.74 -47.46 -5.49
C ILE A 432 30.43 -48.06 -4.12
N ILE A 433 30.70 -47.28 -3.07
CA ILE A 433 30.47 -47.66 -1.67
C ILE A 433 29.02 -47.39 -1.27
N LYS A 434 28.44 -46.31 -1.74
CA LYS A 434 27.08 -45.89 -1.39
C LYS A 434 26.46 -45.06 -2.50
N GLN A 435 25.17 -45.32 -2.73
CA GLN A 435 24.33 -44.48 -3.60
C GLN A 435 23.31 -43.78 -2.73
N ILE A 436 23.28 -42.43 -2.77
CA ILE A 436 22.35 -41.60 -2.01
C ILE A 436 21.41 -40.95 -3.02
N TYR A 437 20.12 -41.19 -2.88
CA TYR A 437 19.08 -40.56 -3.66
C TYR A 437 18.24 -39.69 -2.73
N VAL A 438 18.17 -38.41 -3.02
CA VAL A 438 17.22 -37.48 -2.38
C VAL A 438 16.14 -37.17 -3.42
N PRO A 439 14.90 -37.68 -3.22
CA PRO A 439 13.82 -37.55 -4.19
C PRO A 439 13.67 -36.12 -4.70
N LYS A 440 13.53 -35.96 -6.01
CA LYS A 440 13.35 -34.71 -6.73
C LYS A 440 14.45 -33.64 -6.52
N LYS A 441 15.65 -34.03 -6.01
CA LYS A 441 16.74 -33.08 -5.72
C LYS A 441 18.09 -33.52 -6.27
N LEU A 442 18.58 -34.66 -5.83
CA LEU A 442 19.92 -35.08 -6.21
C LEU A 442 20.16 -36.58 -6.10
N VAL A 443 21.15 -37.05 -6.86
CA VAL A 443 21.83 -38.33 -6.69
C VAL A 443 23.27 -38.07 -6.32
N ASN A 444 23.81 -38.78 -5.32
CA ASN A 444 25.23 -38.73 -4.98
C ASN A 444 25.85 -40.13 -4.90
N PHE A 445 26.81 -40.41 -5.76
CA PHE A 445 27.62 -41.61 -5.73
C PHE A 445 28.85 -41.41 -4.85
N VAL A 446 28.97 -42.21 -3.78
CA VAL A 446 30.17 -42.25 -2.98
C VAL A 446 31.06 -43.38 -3.53
N ALA A 447 32.15 -43.00 -4.17
CA ALA A 447 33.07 -43.91 -4.86
C ALA A 447 34.51 -43.71 -4.37
N LYS A 448 35.23 -44.84 -4.26
CA LYS A 448 36.62 -44.91 -3.85
C LYS A 448 37.48 -45.61 -4.89
#